data_db1b3256818ccb26c0ee75be92d85eda
#
_entry.id   db1b3256818ccb26c0ee75be92d85eda
#
_cell.length_a   1.000
_cell.length_b   1.000
_cell.length_c   1.000
_cell.angle_alpha   90.00
_cell.angle_beta   90.00
_cell.angle_gamma   90.00
#
_symmetry.space_group_name_H-M   'P 1'
#
loop_
_entity.id
_entity.type
_entity.pdbx_description
1 polymer ?
#
loop_
_entity_poly.entity_id
_entity_poly.type
_entity_poly.pdbx_seq_one_letter_code
_entity_poly.pdbx_strand_id
1 'polypeptide(L)'
;SNEVIINRNSFELTAKIIGYNNIYPGHYLLKDGMSNIQLINMLRKGFQTPVKVVFNNIKNLEQLAGRVSDQIEADSLSITTAIRNDSSICPCYFIPNTYEFYWNTDAESFIKKMKAEYEKFWNETRIAKAEEMNLKPEEVSILASIVDKETTKTSEMPRIAGVYLNRLKKHWPLQADPTLIYALGDYSIHRVLDVHKEIDSPYNTYKHAGLPPGPICLPSIAAIDAVLNAERHKYFYFCAKDDLSGYHVFARNINEHNRNAEKYRRALNKHKIYK
;
A
#
# COMPACT_ATOMS: atom_id res chain seq x y z
N SER A 1 -34.35 10.55 -6.41
CA SER A 1 -34.71 9.52 -5.43
C SER A 1 -35.65 8.52 -6.10
N ASN A 2 -35.19 7.30 -6.33
CA ASN A 2 -36.07 6.25 -6.81
C ASN A 2 -36.91 5.78 -5.62
N GLU A 3 -38.24 5.84 -5.73
CA GLU A 3 -39.13 5.28 -4.72
C GLU A 3 -38.95 3.76 -4.68
N VAL A 4 -38.25 3.30 -3.66
CA VAL A 4 -37.96 1.85 -3.45
C VAL A 4 -39.20 1.10 -2.98
N ILE A 5 -40.15 1.80 -2.33
CA ILE A 5 -41.38 1.23 -1.79
C ILE A 5 -42.56 1.70 -2.63
N ILE A 6 -43.11 0.82 -3.44
CA ILE A 6 -44.22 1.12 -4.36
C ILE A 6 -45.51 1.45 -3.60
N ASN A 7 -45.78 0.76 -2.49
CA ASN A 7 -46.96 0.97 -1.66
C ASN A 7 -46.59 1.13 -0.20
N ARG A 8 -46.49 2.39 0.22
CA ARG A 8 -46.07 2.78 1.57
C ARG A 8 -47.02 2.25 2.66
N ASN A 9 -48.32 2.34 2.44
CA ASN A 9 -49.32 1.90 3.43
C ASN A 9 -49.23 0.39 3.69
N SER A 10 -49.07 -0.40 2.62
CA SER A 10 -48.88 -1.84 2.71
C SER A 10 -47.57 -2.19 3.43
N PHE A 11 -46.48 -1.47 3.18
CA PHE A 11 -45.20 -1.67 3.88
C PHE A 11 -45.33 -1.34 5.38
N GLU A 12 -45.92 -0.19 5.74
CA GLU A 12 -46.09 0.23 7.13
C GLU A 12 -46.97 -0.72 7.91
N LEU A 13 -48.08 -1.23 7.31
CA LEU A 13 -48.92 -2.23 7.94
C LEU A 13 -48.16 -3.53 8.18
N THR A 14 -47.41 -4.01 7.21
CA THR A 14 -46.60 -5.21 7.32
C THR A 14 -45.51 -5.05 8.38
N ALA A 15 -44.88 -3.88 8.45
CA ALA A 15 -43.84 -3.54 9.45
C ALA A 15 -44.43 -3.60 10.87
N LYS A 16 -45.61 -3.02 11.08
CA LYS A 16 -46.31 -3.09 12.36
C LYS A 16 -46.67 -4.54 12.80
N ILE A 17 -47.21 -5.33 11.87
CA ILE A 17 -47.55 -6.73 12.13
C ILE A 17 -46.32 -7.57 12.51
N ILE A 18 -45.18 -7.36 11.83
CA ILE A 18 -43.92 -8.08 12.06
C ILE A 18 -43.18 -7.53 13.31
N GLY A 19 -43.57 -6.37 13.85
CA GLY A 19 -42.87 -5.70 14.96
C GLY A 19 -41.52 -5.15 14.56
N TYR A 20 -41.43 -4.51 13.36
CA TYR A 20 -40.20 -3.88 12.87
C TYR A 20 -40.05 -2.49 13.53
N ASN A 21 -39.31 -2.46 14.65
CA ASN A 21 -39.09 -1.23 15.42
C ASN A 21 -37.61 -0.76 15.38
N ASN A 22 -36.67 -1.65 15.05
CA ASN A 22 -35.25 -1.32 15.00
C ASN A 22 -34.77 -1.21 13.58
N ILE A 23 -34.20 -0.04 13.26
CA ILE A 23 -33.59 0.24 11.95
C ILE A 23 -32.08 -0.01 12.09
N TYR A 24 -31.56 -0.97 11.32
CA TYR A 24 -30.13 -1.21 11.23
C TYR A 24 -29.60 -0.47 9.98
N PRO A 25 -28.79 0.59 10.14
CA PRO A 25 -28.16 1.26 9.02
C PRO A 25 -27.22 0.29 8.29
N GLY A 26 -27.07 0.47 6.99
CA GLY A 26 -26.20 -0.40 6.19
C GLY A 26 -26.50 -0.36 4.71
N HIS A 27 -25.66 -1.07 3.94
CA HIS A 27 -25.85 -1.25 2.50
C HIS A 27 -26.65 -2.53 2.23
N TYR A 28 -27.82 -2.37 1.61
CA TYR A 28 -28.74 -3.47 1.31
C TYR A 28 -29.00 -3.55 -0.19
N LEU A 29 -28.79 -4.73 -0.78
CA LEU A 29 -29.11 -4.98 -2.17
C LEU A 29 -30.59 -5.39 -2.28
N LEU A 30 -31.40 -4.50 -2.81
CA LEU A 30 -32.82 -4.77 -3.08
C LEU A 30 -32.94 -5.42 -4.46
N LYS A 31 -33.80 -6.44 -4.54
CA LYS A 31 -34.11 -7.15 -5.80
C LYS A 31 -35.52 -6.81 -6.24
N ASP A 32 -35.74 -6.64 -7.53
CA ASP A 32 -37.08 -6.46 -8.07
C ASP A 32 -38.00 -7.63 -7.70
N GLY A 33 -39.25 -7.31 -7.36
CA GLY A 33 -40.23 -8.29 -6.96
C GLY A 33 -40.13 -8.79 -5.51
N MET A 34 -39.27 -8.18 -4.66
CA MET A 34 -39.26 -8.49 -3.24
C MET A 34 -40.58 -8.12 -2.59
N SER A 35 -41.17 -9.03 -1.79
CA SER A 35 -42.33 -8.73 -0.97
C SER A 35 -41.96 -7.84 0.24
N ASN A 36 -42.93 -7.11 0.80
CA ASN A 36 -42.72 -6.33 2.03
C ASN A 36 -42.19 -7.19 3.18
N ILE A 37 -42.63 -8.45 3.31
CA ILE A 37 -42.16 -9.37 4.34
C ILE A 37 -40.68 -9.68 4.15
N GLN A 38 -40.23 -9.95 2.93
CA GLN A 38 -38.81 -10.23 2.62
C GLN A 38 -37.94 -9.00 2.91
N LEU A 39 -38.37 -7.83 2.46
CA LEU A 39 -37.68 -6.56 2.69
C LEU A 39 -37.56 -6.27 4.19
N ILE A 40 -38.67 -6.32 4.93
CA ILE A 40 -38.69 -6.04 6.37
C ILE A 40 -37.82 -7.05 7.14
N ASN A 41 -37.89 -8.34 6.79
CA ASN A 41 -37.05 -9.34 7.43
C ASN A 41 -35.54 -9.11 7.16
N MET A 42 -35.18 -8.72 5.95
CA MET A 42 -33.81 -8.38 5.60
C MET A 42 -33.31 -7.19 6.42
N LEU A 43 -34.09 -6.10 6.47
CA LEU A 43 -33.75 -4.89 7.23
C LEU A 43 -33.72 -5.15 8.73
N ARG A 44 -34.72 -5.86 9.29
CA ARG A 44 -34.82 -6.20 10.72
C ARG A 44 -33.68 -7.07 11.22
N LYS A 45 -33.19 -7.99 10.39
CA LYS A 45 -32.09 -8.89 10.72
C LYS A 45 -30.72 -8.31 10.40
N GLY A 46 -30.67 -7.13 9.78
CA GLY A 46 -29.41 -6.49 9.38
C GLY A 46 -28.62 -7.29 8.35
N PHE A 47 -29.32 -8.00 7.43
CA PHE A 47 -28.65 -8.77 6.36
C PHE A 47 -28.09 -7.83 5.30
N GLN A 48 -27.04 -7.10 5.64
CA GLN A 48 -26.34 -6.21 4.76
C GLN A 48 -25.62 -6.96 3.64
N THR A 49 -25.45 -6.28 2.51
CA THR A 49 -24.56 -6.72 1.44
C THR A 49 -23.21 -6.05 1.65
N PRO A 50 -22.10 -6.81 1.74
CA PRO A 50 -20.77 -6.22 1.87
C PRO A 50 -20.44 -5.28 0.71
N VAL A 51 -19.71 -4.21 1.00
CA VAL A 51 -19.11 -3.31 0.00
C VAL A 51 -17.65 -3.68 -0.18
N LYS A 52 -17.13 -3.50 -1.40
CA LYS A 52 -15.72 -3.74 -1.71
C LYS A 52 -14.94 -2.46 -1.48
N VAL A 53 -14.12 -2.44 -0.45
CA VAL A 53 -13.18 -1.35 -0.14
C VAL A 53 -11.87 -1.62 -0.87
N VAL A 54 -11.51 -0.72 -1.79
CA VAL A 54 -10.30 -0.85 -2.62
C VAL A 54 -9.36 0.30 -2.33
N PHE A 55 -8.12 -0.03 -2.00
CA PHE A 55 -7.05 0.95 -1.94
C PHE A 55 -5.75 0.38 -2.52
N ASN A 56 -5.05 1.22 -3.29
CA ASN A 56 -3.77 0.93 -3.91
C ASN A 56 -2.98 2.24 -4.10
N ASN A 57 -1.69 2.15 -4.37
CA ASN A 57 -0.81 3.30 -4.58
C ASN A 57 -0.91 4.35 -3.47
N ILE A 58 -1.01 3.93 -2.23
CA ILE A 58 -1.16 4.80 -1.07
C ILE A 58 0.20 5.30 -0.60
N LYS A 59 0.35 6.63 -0.54
CA LYS A 59 1.60 7.30 -0.15
C LYS A 59 1.75 7.42 1.37
N ASN A 60 0.64 7.66 2.08
CA ASN A 60 0.63 7.88 3.53
C ASN A 60 -0.73 7.50 4.15
N LEU A 61 -0.82 7.55 5.47
CA LEU A 61 -2.02 7.16 6.21
C LEU A 61 -3.20 8.10 5.96
N GLU A 62 -2.97 9.37 5.71
CA GLU A 62 -4.01 10.35 5.40
C GLU A 62 -4.70 10.00 4.07
N GLN A 63 -3.91 9.63 3.07
CA GLN A 63 -4.46 9.18 1.79
C GLN A 63 -5.21 7.85 1.94
N LEU A 64 -4.72 6.92 2.77
CA LEU A 64 -5.45 5.69 3.10
C LEU A 64 -6.81 6.01 3.71
N ALA A 65 -6.82 6.83 4.77
CA ALA A 65 -8.05 7.18 5.49
C ALA A 65 -9.07 7.87 4.56
N GLY A 66 -8.62 8.81 3.71
CA GLY A 66 -9.49 9.44 2.71
C GLY A 66 -10.06 8.43 1.72
N ARG A 67 -9.22 7.52 1.19
CA ARG A 67 -9.67 6.50 0.24
C ARG A 67 -10.66 5.50 0.84
N VAL A 68 -10.50 5.16 2.11
CA VAL A 68 -11.39 4.24 2.83
C VAL A 68 -12.70 4.92 3.19
N SER A 69 -12.66 6.17 3.67
CA SER A 69 -13.86 6.94 4.05
C SER A 69 -14.81 7.22 2.88
N ASP A 70 -14.32 7.21 1.64
CA ASP A 70 -15.18 7.29 0.45
C ASP A 70 -16.05 6.04 0.24
N GLN A 71 -15.78 4.94 0.96
CA GLN A 71 -16.35 3.62 0.67
C GLN A 71 -17.10 2.99 1.86
N ILE A 72 -16.87 3.49 3.09
CA ILE A 72 -17.57 3.06 4.32
C ILE A 72 -18.08 4.27 5.12
N GLU A 73 -18.81 4.05 6.19
CA GLU A 73 -19.40 5.11 7.03
C GLU A 73 -18.35 5.86 7.87
N ALA A 74 -17.25 5.18 8.26
CA ALA A 74 -16.19 5.83 9.02
C ALA A 74 -15.54 6.97 8.24
N ASP A 75 -15.48 8.15 8.83
CA ASP A 75 -14.83 9.31 8.21
C ASP A 75 -13.29 9.23 8.31
N SER A 76 -12.61 10.02 7.47
CA SER A 76 -11.16 10.02 7.40
C SER A 76 -10.47 10.49 8.69
N LEU A 77 -11.11 11.35 9.46
CA LEU A 77 -10.58 11.86 10.73
C LEU A 77 -10.62 10.77 11.81
N SER A 78 -11.74 10.05 11.93
CA SER A 78 -11.87 8.94 12.87
C SER A 78 -10.86 7.82 12.60
N ILE A 79 -10.69 7.44 11.32
CA ILE A 79 -9.70 6.43 10.91
C ILE A 79 -8.28 6.90 11.24
N THR A 80 -7.91 8.13 10.87
CA THR A 80 -6.57 8.68 11.13
C THR A 80 -6.30 8.78 12.63
N THR A 81 -7.29 9.22 13.41
CA THR A 81 -7.17 9.37 14.85
C THR A 81 -7.00 8.01 15.53
N ALA A 82 -7.79 7.00 15.14
CA ALA A 82 -7.67 5.65 15.67
C ALA A 82 -6.31 5.01 15.37
N ILE A 83 -5.77 5.22 14.15
CA ILE A 83 -4.43 4.73 13.80
C ILE A 83 -3.34 5.43 14.62
N ARG A 84 -3.42 6.75 14.81
CA ARG A 84 -2.40 7.53 15.54
C ARG A 84 -2.41 7.29 17.06
N ASN A 85 -3.57 7.00 17.62
CA ASN A 85 -3.72 6.75 19.06
C ASN A 85 -3.22 5.37 19.50
N ASP A 86 -3.07 4.43 18.57
CA ASP A 86 -2.53 3.11 18.86
C ASP A 86 -1.11 2.98 18.28
N SER A 87 -0.10 3.24 19.12
CA SER A 87 1.33 3.13 18.75
C SER A 87 1.76 1.72 18.32
N SER A 88 0.94 0.70 18.54
CA SER A 88 1.18 -0.67 18.07
C SER A 88 0.84 -0.86 16.59
N ILE A 89 0.16 0.12 15.96
CA ILE A 89 -0.23 0.03 14.56
C ILE A 89 0.94 0.42 13.66
N CYS A 90 1.51 -0.58 12.98
CA CYS A 90 2.43 -0.34 11.88
C CYS A 90 1.65 0.02 10.60
N PRO A 91 2.06 1.06 9.84
CA PRO A 91 1.51 1.29 8.52
C PRO A 91 1.59 0.07 7.58
N CYS A 92 2.53 -0.84 7.84
CA CYS A 92 2.69 -2.10 7.14
C CYS A 92 1.48 -3.06 7.24
N TYR A 93 0.55 -2.86 8.21
CA TYR A 93 -0.67 -3.67 8.33
C TYR A 93 -1.67 -3.42 7.20
N PHE A 94 -1.60 -2.26 6.55
CA PHE A 94 -2.53 -1.88 5.50
C PHE A 94 -2.01 -2.30 4.12
N ILE A 95 -2.10 -3.59 3.80
CA ILE A 95 -1.64 -4.13 2.51
C ILE A 95 -2.63 -3.71 1.41
N PRO A 96 -2.18 -3.03 0.33
CA PRO A 96 -3.04 -2.64 -0.77
C PRO A 96 -3.71 -3.84 -1.45
N ASN A 97 -5.05 -3.87 -1.40
CA ASN A 97 -5.87 -4.92 -2.01
C ASN A 97 -7.35 -4.47 -2.06
N THR A 98 -8.22 -5.41 -2.39
CA THR A 98 -9.68 -5.29 -2.28
C THR A 98 -10.16 -6.11 -1.09
N TYR A 99 -10.89 -5.46 -0.19
CA TYR A 99 -11.44 -6.08 1.02
C TYR A 99 -12.95 -5.92 1.08
N GLU A 100 -13.65 -6.90 1.62
CA GLU A 100 -15.08 -6.79 1.86
C GLU A 100 -15.35 -6.26 3.27
N PHE A 101 -16.14 -5.21 3.36
CA PHE A 101 -16.59 -4.59 4.61
C PHE A 101 -18.11 -4.40 4.59
N TYR A 102 -18.73 -4.29 5.75
CA TYR A 102 -20.06 -3.69 5.82
C TYR A 102 -19.92 -2.16 5.73
N TRP A 103 -20.87 -1.53 5.03
CA TRP A 103 -20.82 -0.09 4.83
C TRP A 103 -20.74 0.70 6.15
N ASN A 104 -21.43 0.26 7.19
CA ASN A 104 -21.44 0.86 8.52
C ASN A 104 -20.25 0.44 9.42
N THR A 105 -19.14 0.01 8.83
CA THR A 105 -17.91 -0.31 9.58
C THR A 105 -17.31 0.97 10.16
N ASP A 106 -17.07 0.98 11.48
CA ASP A 106 -16.36 2.05 12.17
C ASP A 106 -14.84 1.92 12.03
N ALA A 107 -14.11 2.95 12.49
CA ALA A 107 -12.65 3.02 12.37
C ALA A 107 -11.93 1.89 13.11
N GLU A 108 -12.39 1.52 14.31
CA GLU A 108 -11.77 0.47 15.11
C GLU A 108 -11.97 -0.90 14.48
N SER A 109 -13.18 -1.18 13.99
CA SER A 109 -13.51 -2.42 13.27
C SER A 109 -12.73 -2.53 11.96
N PHE A 110 -12.53 -1.40 11.24
CA PHE A 110 -11.67 -1.35 10.08
C PHE A 110 -10.23 -1.77 10.41
N ILE A 111 -9.62 -1.14 11.42
CA ILE A 111 -8.25 -1.45 11.84
C ILE A 111 -8.13 -2.91 12.30
N LYS A 112 -9.06 -3.38 13.13
CA LYS A 112 -9.09 -4.77 13.61
C LYS A 112 -9.10 -5.76 12.44
N LYS A 113 -9.92 -5.50 11.42
CA LYS A 113 -9.97 -6.34 10.23
C LYS A 113 -8.67 -6.28 9.44
N MET A 114 -8.07 -5.10 9.29
CA MET A 114 -6.80 -4.95 8.58
C MET A 114 -5.66 -5.70 9.27
N LYS A 115 -5.61 -5.68 10.62
CA LYS A 115 -4.66 -6.52 11.39
C LYS A 115 -4.87 -8.01 11.09
N ALA A 116 -6.10 -8.49 11.10
CA ALA A 116 -6.40 -9.89 10.80
C ALA A 116 -6.05 -10.28 9.35
N GLU A 117 -6.30 -9.39 8.38
CA GLU A 117 -5.90 -9.62 6.99
C GLU A 117 -4.36 -9.61 6.81
N TYR A 118 -3.65 -8.78 7.57
CA TYR A 118 -2.18 -8.79 7.62
C TYR A 118 -1.64 -10.11 8.19
N GLU A 119 -2.17 -10.60 9.31
CA GLU A 119 -1.79 -11.89 9.89
C GLU A 119 -2.05 -13.05 8.93
N LYS A 120 -3.18 -13.04 8.24
CA LYS A 120 -3.51 -14.02 7.21
C LYS A 120 -2.59 -13.94 5.99
N PHE A 121 -2.19 -12.73 5.60
CA PHE A 121 -1.25 -12.53 4.48
C PHE A 121 0.13 -13.09 4.82
N TRP A 122 0.63 -12.86 6.03
CA TRP A 122 1.90 -13.39 6.52
C TRP A 122 1.75 -14.84 7.02
N ASN A 123 1.43 -15.72 6.08
CA ASN A 123 1.37 -17.16 6.33
C ASN A 123 2.77 -17.77 6.57
N GLU A 124 2.81 -19.01 7.03
CA GLU A 124 4.06 -19.74 7.34
C GLU A 124 5.08 -19.68 6.21
N THR A 125 4.65 -19.81 4.94
CA THR A 125 5.53 -19.74 3.78
C THR A 125 6.22 -18.39 3.64
N ARG A 126 5.48 -17.26 3.83
CA ARG A 126 6.07 -15.93 3.75
C ARG A 126 6.96 -15.62 4.94
N ILE A 127 6.57 -16.05 6.13
CA ILE A 127 7.38 -15.91 7.33
C ILE A 127 8.71 -16.67 7.17
N ALA A 128 8.70 -17.94 6.75
CA ALA A 128 9.90 -18.72 6.52
C ALA A 128 10.87 -18.05 5.51
N LYS A 129 10.33 -17.48 4.42
CA LYS A 129 11.15 -16.72 3.46
C LYS A 129 11.76 -15.45 4.05
N ALA A 130 11.04 -14.72 4.90
CA ALA A 130 11.56 -13.56 5.60
C ALA A 130 12.70 -13.95 6.57
N GLU A 131 12.51 -15.03 7.32
CA GLU A 131 13.52 -15.60 8.23
C GLU A 131 14.79 -16.04 7.51
N GLU A 132 14.69 -16.67 6.33
CA GLU A 132 15.86 -17.02 5.48
C GLU A 132 16.70 -15.78 5.10
N MET A 133 16.10 -14.62 5.06
CA MET A 133 16.78 -13.35 4.78
C MET A 133 17.24 -12.62 6.06
N ASN A 134 16.94 -13.17 7.25
CA ASN A 134 17.07 -12.51 8.55
C ASN A 134 16.31 -11.19 8.64
N LEU A 135 15.09 -11.14 8.10
CA LEU A 135 14.20 -10.00 8.15
C LEU A 135 12.87 -10.39 8.82
N LYS A 136 12.31 -9.44 9.57
CA LYS A 136 10.93 -9.54 10.07
C LYS A 136 9.93 -9.14 8.98
N PRO A 137 8.65 -9.55 9.08
CA PRO A 137 7.59 -9.13 8.15
C PRO A 137 7.51 -7.62 7.91
N GLU A 138 7.68 -6.82 8.97
CA GLU A 138 7.70 -5.36 8.88
C GLU A 138 8.90 -4.85 8.09
N GLU A 139 10.08 -5.43 8.29
CA GLU A 139 11.32 -5.07 7.58
C GLU A 139 11.24 -5.43 6.10
N VAL A 140 10.61 -6.56 5.76
CA VAL A 140 10.29 -6.91 4.37
C VAL A 140 9.35 -5.86 3.76
N SER A 141 8.32 -5.42 4.49
CA SER A 141 7.39 -4.39 4.02
C SER A 141 8.09 -3.03 3.83
N ILE A 142 9.02 -2.67 4.73
CA ILE A 142 9.83 -1.46 4.60
C ILE A 142 10.67 -1.52 3.32
N LEU A 143 11.40 -2.61 3.10
CA LEU A 143 12.22 -2.78 1.90
C LEU A 143 11.35 -2.82 0.64
N ALA A 144 10.20 -3.49 0.68
CA ALA A 144 9.26 -3.56 -0.42
C ALA A 144 8.72 -2.16 -0.80
N SER A 145 8.49 -1.27 0.18
CA SER A 145 8.06 0.10 -0.09
C SER A 145 9.09 0.91 -0.88
N ILE A 146 10.38 0.63 -0.66
CA ILE A 146 11.48 1.23 -1.43
C ILE A 146 11.49 0.66 -2.85
N VAL A 147 11.47 -0.67 -2.99
CA VAL A 147 11.45 -1.37 -4.30
C VAL A 147 10.27 -0.94 -5.16
N ASP A 148 9.08 -0.77 -4.55
CA ASP A 148 7.85 -0.33 -5.22
C ASP A 148 7.96 1.08 -5.81
N LYS A 149 8.80 1.94 -5.23
CA LYS A 149 9.07 3.31 -5.70
C LYS A 149 10.26 3.41 -6.66
N GLU A 150 11.10 2.38 -6.76
CA GLU A 150 12.23 2.37 -7.70
C GLU A 150 11.79 2.02 -9.12
N THR A 151 10.79 1.16 -9.27
CA THR A 151 10.38 0.71 -10.60
C THR A 151 8.91 0.37 -10.69
N THR A 152 8.31 0.65 -11.84
CA THR A 152 6.97 0.16 -12.20
C THR A 152 7.03 -1.20 -12.92
N LYS A 153 8.24 -1.71 -13.21
CA LYS A 153 8.45 -2.98 -13.90
C LYS A 153 8.52 -4.12 -12.88
N THR A 154 7.41 -4.79 -12.64
CA THR A 154 7.30 -5.88 -11.65
C THR A 154 8.33 -6.99 -11.89
N SER A 155 8.71 -7.26 -13.15
CA SER A 155 9.73 -8.24 -13.51
C SER A 155 11.15 -7.89 -13.04
N GLU A 156 11.44 -6.60 -12.75
CA GLU A 156 12.74 -6.16 -12.22
C GLU A 156 12.78 -6.08 -10.70
N MET A 157 11.63 -5.99 -10.05
CA MET A 157 11.55 -5.83 -8.59
C MET A 157 12.40 -6.86 -7.83
N PRO A 158 12.39 -8.18 -8.18
CA PRO A 158 13.21 -9.16 -7.46
C PRO A 158 14.72 -8.89 -7.58
N ARG A 159 15.17 -8.36 -8.72
CA ARG A 159 16.58 -8.02 -8.94
C ARG A 159 16.98 -6.76 -8.17
N ILE A 160 16.14 -5.74 -8.16
CA ILE A 160 16.34 -4.52 -7.36
C ILE A 160 16.37 -4.86 -5.87
N ALA A 161 15.42 -5.69 -5.39
CA ALA A 161 15.41 -6.21 -4.03
C ALA A 161 16.73 -6.90 -3.67
N GLY A 162 17.27 -7.72 -4.58
CA GLY A 162 18.57 -8.38 -4.42
C GLY A 162 19.73 -7.39 -4.27
N VAL A 163 19.73 -6.25 -4.96
CA VAL A 163 20.74 -5.19 -4.77
C VAL A 163 20.68 -4.64 -3.35
N TYR A 164 19.49 -4.29 -2.88
CA TYR A 164 19.32 -3.73 -1.54
C TYR A 164 19.65 -4.74 -0.45
N LEU A 165 19.27 -6.01 -0.59
CA LEU A 165 19.68 -7.09 0.34
C LEU A 165 21.19 -7.27 0.37
N ASN A 166 21.89 -7.16 -0.77
CA ASN A 166 23.35 -7.21 -0.82
C ASN A 166 23.97 -6.03 -0.05
N ARG A 167 23.40 -4.82 -0.17
CA ARG A 167 23.85 -3.63 0.58
C ARG A 167 23.60 -3.80 2.08
N LEU A 168 22.42 -4.27 2.49
CA LEU A 168 22.10 -4.54 3.90
C LEU A 168 23.08 -5.52 4.52
N LYS A 169 23.39 -6.64 3.83
CA LYS A 169 24.38 -7.64 4.29
C LYS A 169 25.79 -7.08 4.45
N LYS A 170 26.12 -6.00 3.78
CA LYS A 170 27.42 -5.31 3.85
C LYS A 170 27.40 -4.09 4.75
N HIS A 171 26.28 -3.80 5.42
CA HIS A 171 26.07 -2.56 6.18
C HIS A 171 26.32 -1.30 5.36
N TRP A 172 26.05 -1.36 4.06
CA TRP A 172 26.12 -0.18 3.18
C TRP A 172 24.82 0.62 3.24
N PRO A 173 24.89 1.93 3.15
CA PRO A 173 23.72 2.77 2.96
C PRO A 173 22.92 2.33 1.73
N LEU A 174 21.59 2.31 1.83
CA LEU A 174 20.75 1.91 0.70
C LEU A 174 20.80 2.92 -0.44
N GLN A 175 20.98 4.21 -0.14
CA GLN A 175 21.08 5.30 -1.12
C GLN A 175 19.92 5.27 -2.13
N ALA A 176 18.72 5.14 -1.59
CA ALA A 176 17.50 5.07 -2.36
C ALA A 176 16.86 6.46 -2.45
N ASP A 177 16.82 7.05 -3.65
CA ASP A 177 16.23 8.38 -3.90
C ASP A 177 14.79 8.51 -3.38
N PRO A 178 13.91 7.49 -3.51
CA PRO A 178 12.54 7.57 -2.99
C PRO A 178 12.46 7.84 -1.48
N THR A 179 13.45 7.42 -0.70
CA THR A 179 13.47 7.67 0.75
C THR A 179 13.72 9.15 1.07
N LEU A 180 14.50 9.85 0.25
CA LEU A 180 14.70 11.29 0.37
C LEU A 180 13.44 12.07 -0.02
N ILE A 181 12.77 11.68 -1.09
CA ILE A 181 11.49 12.28 -1.51
C ILE A 181 10.46 12.15 -0.39
N TYR A 182 10.38 10.98 0.25
CA TYR A 182 9.52 10.77 1.40
C TYR A 182 9.90 11.65 2.60
N ALA A 183 11.20 11.71 2.93
CA ALA A 183 11.72 12.50 4.04
C ALA A 183 11.46 14.00 3.87
N LEU A 184 11.52 14.50 2.64
CA LEU A 184 11.22 15.89 2.28
C LEU A 184 9.72 16.20 2.26
N GLY A 185 8.86 15.16 2.08
CA GLY A 185 7.42 15.33 1.92
C GLY A 185 7.01 15.99 0.61
N ASP A 186 7.95 16.20 -0.30
CA ASP A 186 7.71 16.83 -1.61
C ASP A 186 7.77 15.80 -2.74
N TYR A 187 6.60 15.30 -3.11
CA TYR A 187 6.45 14.31 -4.18
C TYR A 187 6.49 14.91 -5.59
N SER A 188 6.71 16.22 -5.74
CA SER A 188 6.93 16.87 -7.03
C SER A 188 8.40 16.77 -7.50
N ILE A 189 9.29 16.32 -6.63
CA ILE A 189 10.70 16.12 -6.95
C ILE A 189 10.84 14.92 -7.89
N HIS A 190 11.17 15.21 -9.15
CA HIS A 190 11.46 14.17 -10.15
C HIS A 190 12.93 13.76 -10.21
N ARG A 191 13.82 14.61 -9.67
CA ARG A 191 15.26 14.38 -9.63
C ARG A 191 15.83 14.82 -8.29
N VAL A 192 16.43 13.87 -7.58
CA VAL A 192 17.17 14.15 -6.34
C VAL A 192 18.49 14.86 -6.68
N LEU A 193 18.73 16.01 -6.04
CA LEU A 193 19.97 16.78 -6.12
C LEU A 193 20.80 16.57 -4.85
N ASP A 194 22.08 16.99 -4.88
CA ASP A 194 22.97 16.81 -3.72
C ASP A 194 22.46 17.54 -2.47
N VAL A 195 21.82 18.70 -2.63
CA VAL A 195 21.21 19.45 -1.52
C VAL A 195 20.12 18.63 -0.81
N HIS A 196 19.40 17.79 -1.51
CA HIS A 196 18.37 16.92 -0.92
C HIS A 196 18.97 15.81 -0.04
N LYS A 197 20.22 15.39 -0.33
CA LYS A 197 20.92 14.36 0.45
C LYS A 197 21.39 14.88 1.81
N GLU A 198 21.35 16.20 2.02
CA GLU A 198 21.75 16.82 3.28
C GLU A 198 20.64 16.85 4.34
N ILE A 199 19.40 16.45 3.98
CA ILE A 199 18.29 16.42 4.94
C ILE A 199 18.65 15.58 6.17
N ASP A 200 18.41 16.16 7.35
CA ASP A 200 18.52 15.45 8.62
C ASP A 200 17.19 14.70 8.91
N SER A 201 17.17 13.44 8.54
CA SER A 201 15.99 12.59 8.71
C SER A 201 16.43 11.14 8.88
N PRO A 202 15.80 10.36 9.77
CA PRO A 202 16.07 8.93 9.90
C PRO A 202 15.69 8.12 8.62
N TYR A 203 14.93 8.72 7.72
CA TYR A 203 14.62 8.15 6.40
C TYR A 203 15.71 8.46 5.35
N ASN A 204 16.73 9.24 5.67
CA ASN A 204 17.82 9.52 4.74
C ASN A 204 18.77 8.31 4.63
N THR A 205 18.49 7.43 3.68
CA THR A 205 19.31 6.24 3.42
C THR A 205 20.64 6.50 2.74
N TYR A 206 21.03 7.75 2.52
CA TYR A 206 22.39 8.15 2.13
C TYR A 206 23.27 8.37 3.35
N LYS A 207 22.70 8.86 4.47
CA LYS A 207 23.41 9.13 5.73
C LYS A 207 23.34 7.95 6.71
N HIS A 208 22.23 7.23 6.71
CA HIS A 208 21.99 6.11 7.63
C HIS A 208 22.05 4.78 6.91
N ALA A 209 22.88 3.87 7.40
CA ALA A 209 22.94 2.48 6.94
C ALA A 209 21.78 1.67 7.53
N GLY A 210 21.33 0.64 6.82
CA GLY A 210 20.21 -0.18 7.23
C GLY A 210 18.88 0.26 6.62
N LEU A 211 17.79 -0.30 7.13
CA LEU A 211 16.43 0.08 6.73
C LEU A 211 16.00 1.36 7.45
N PRO A 212 15.19 2.22 6.82
CA PRO A 212 14.57 3.34 7.52
C PRO A 212 13.57 2.83 8.59
N PRO A 213 13.11 3.71 9.52
CA PRO A 213 12.27 3.30 10.64
C PRO A 213 10.87 2.80 10.26
N GLY A 214 10.45 3.04 9.03
CA GLY A 214 9.14 2.61 8.52
C GLY A 214 9.05 2.64 7.00
N PRO A 215 7.96 2.13 6.42
CA PRO A 215 7.75 2.14 4.98
C PRO A 215 7.52 3.57 4.46
N ILE A 216 7.97 3.84 3.24
CA ILE A 216 7.81 5.14 2.55
C ILE A 216 6.53 5.23 1.71
N CYS A 217 5.79 4.15 1.64
CA CYS A 217 4.43 4.04 1.08
C CYS A 217 3.85 2.70 1.56
N LEU A 218 2.57 2.46 1.32
CA LEU A 218 2.01 1.11 1.47
C LEU A 218 2.44 0.27 0.27
N PRO A 219 3.34 -0.72 0.45
CA PRO A 219 3.89 -1.48 -0.67
C PRO A 219 2.84 -2.41 -1.29
N SER A 220 2.89 -2.56 -2.61
CA SER A 220 2.06 -3.54 -3.31
C SER A 220 2.45 -4.97 -2.92
N ILE A 221 1.48 -5.89 -3.04
CA ILE A 221 1.74 -7.33 -2.84
C ILE A 221 2.87 -7.80 -3.77
N ALA A 222 2.91 -7.29 -5.00
CA ALA A 222 3.96 -7.62 -5.96
C ALA A 222 5.36 -7.22 -5.47
N ALA A 223 5.49 -6.06 -4.82
CA ALA A 223 6.75 -5.60 -4.25
C ALA A 223 7.15 -6.42 -3.01
N ILE A 224 6.20 -6.79 -2.15
CA ILE A 224 6.47 -7.68 -1.01
C ILE A 224 6.94 -9.05 -1.50
N ASP A 225 6.21 -9.64 -2.45
CA ASP A 225 6.57 -10.94 -3.02
C ASP A 225 7.90 -10.87 -3.79
N ALA A 226 8.24 -9.74 -4.41
CA ALA A 226 9.52 -9.51 -5.05
C ALA A 226 10.70 -9.51 -4.05
N VAL A 227 10.51 -8.91 -2.87
CA VAL A 227 11.52 -8.99 -1.79
C VAL A 227 11.67 -10.42 -1.28
N LEU A 228 10.54 -11.11 -1.00
CA LEU A 228 10.55 -12.50 -0.52
C LEU A 228 11.12 -13.51 -1.53
N ASN A 229 11.15 -13.14 -2.82
CA ASN A 229 11.73 -13.95 -3.89
C ASN A 229 12.88 -13.21 -4.59
N ALA A 230 13.63 -12.42 -3.82
CA ALA A 230 14.73 -11.62 -4.37
C ALA A 230 15.74 -12.47 -5.14
N GLU A 231 16.15 -11.97 -6.31
CA GLU A 231 17.14 -12.65 -7.16
C GLU A 231 18.52 -12.65 -6.47
N ARG A 232 19.16 -13.83 -6.39
CA ARG A 232 20.50 -13.98 -5.83
C ARG A 232 21.55 -13.64 -6.89
N HIS A 233 22.23 -12.50 -6.71
CA HIS A 233 23.28 -12.01 -7.61
C HIS A 233 24.35 -11.21 -6.85
N LYS A 234 25.37 -10.72 -7.56
CA LYS A 234 26.50 -9.95 -7.00
C LYS A 234 26.43 -8.44 -7.36
N TYR A 235 25.26 -7.91 -7.69
CA TYR A 235 25.11 -6.49 -8.02
C TYR A 235 24.94 -5.66 -6.75
N PHE A 236 25.53 -4.47 -6.76
CA PHE A 236 25.45 -3.45 -5.70
C PHE A 236 24.93 -2.11 -6.20
N TYR A 237 24.82 -1.95 -7.54
CA TYR A 237 24.42 -0.72 -8.21
C TYR A 237 23.45 -1.02 -9.34
N PHE A 238 22.61 -0.07 -9.64
CA PHE A 238 21.79 -0.05 -10.85
C PHE A 238 21.57 1.40 -11.29
N CYS A 239 21.25 1.62 -12.55
CA CYS A 239 20.80 2.89 -13.10
C CYS A 239 19.88 2.63 -14.28
N ALA A 240 19.13 3.65 -14.72
CA ALA A 240 18.26 3.53 -15.86
C ALA A 240 19.05 3.11 -17.10
N LYS A 241 18.45 2.25 -17.93
CA LYS A 241 19.03 1.71 -19.14
C LYS A 241 19.04 2.76 -20.27
N ASP A 242 20.08 2.75 -21.07
CA ASP A 242 20.33 3.72 -22.14
C ASP A 242 19.41 3.60 -23.36
N ASP A 243 18.60 2.53 -23.44
CA ASP A 243 17.54 2.35 -24.44
C ASP A 243 16.24 3.09 -24.09
N LEU A 244 16.18 3.78 -22.94
CA LEU A 244 15.04 4.54 -22.43
C LEU A 244 13.75 3.69 -22.24
N SER A 245 13.90 2.37 -22.13
CA SER A 245 12.79 1.42 -21.95
C SER A 245 12.10 1.51 -20.57
N GLY A 246 12.69 2.27 -19.63
CA GLY A 246 12.27 2.32 -18.23
C GLY A 246 12.76 1.14 -17.40
N TYR A 247 13.60 0.26 -17.98
CA TYR A 247 14.33 -0.79 -17.27
C TYR A 247 15.67 -0.27 -16.75
N HIS A 248 16.32 -1.06 -15.90
CA HIS A 248 17.63 -0.76 -15.31
C HIS A 248 18.73 -1.66 -15.85
N VAL A 249 19.95 -1.15 -15.79
CA VAL A 249 21.18 -1.93 -15.96
C VAL A 249 21.88 -2.03 -14.62
N PHE A 250 22.35 -3.23 -14.29
CA PHE A 250 22.90 -3.58 -12.99
C PHE A 250 24.42 -3.67 -13.05
N ALA A 251 25.11 -3.31 -11.95
CA ALA A 251 26.56 -3.30 -11.89
C ALA A 251 27.07 -3.86 -10.56
N ARG A 252 28.25 -4.52 -10.60
CA ARG A 252 28.89 -5.12 -9.42
C ARG A 252 29.76 -4.14 -8.65
N ASN A 253 30.26 -3.12 -9.33
CA ASN A 253 31.17 -2.12 -8.77
C ASN A 253 30.90 -0.73 -9.35
N ILE A 254 31.50 0.27 -8.70
CA ILE A 254 31.30 1.70 -9.07
C ILE A 254 31.79 2.03 -10.47
N ASN A 255 32.87 1.39 -10.95
CA ASN A 255 33.42 1.66 -12.27
C ASN A 255 32.46 1.19 -13.39
N GLU A 256 31.84 0.02 -13.20
CA GLU A 256 30.82 -0.51 -14.10
C GLU A 256 29.57 0.38 -14.08
N HIS A 257 29.12 0.77 -12.87
CA HIS A 257 27.99 1.69 -12.69
C HIS A 257 28.22 3.03 -13.40
N ASN A 258 29.38 3.66 -13.21
CA ASN A 258 29.71 4.94 -13.82
C ASN A 258 29.70 4.87 -15.37
N ARG A 259 30.21 3.77 -15.94
CA ARG A 259 30.13 3.54 -17.39
C ARG A 259 28.69 3.44 -17.89
N ASN A 260 27.84 2.73 -17.14
CA ASN A 260 26.41 2.59 -17.48
C ASN A 260 25.67 3.92 -17.34
N ALA A 261 25.90 4.65 -16.26
CA ALA A 261 25.31 5.96 -16.02
C ALA A 261 25.73 6.99 -17.10
N GLU A 262 26.96 6.91 -17.58
CA GLU A 262 27.42 7.77 -18.68
C GLU A 262 26.72 7.44 -20.00
N LYS A 263 26.54 6.16 -20.33
CA LYS A 263 25.76 5.74 -21.51
C LYS A 263 24.34 6.29 -21.45
N TYR A 264 23.68 6.17 -20.31
CA TYR A 264 22.34 6.70 -20.11
C TYR A 264 22.28 8.22 -20.28
N ARG A 265 23.23 8.98 -19.70
CA ARG A 265 23.32 10.45 -19.89
C ARG A 265 23.51 10.83 -21.36
N ARG A 266 24.37 10.10 -22.10
CA ARG A 266 24.57 10.31 -23.54
C ARG A 266 23.29 10.04 -24.34
N ALA A 267 22.52 9.00 -23.98
CA ALA A 267 21.24 8.70 -24.60
C ALA A 267 20.22 9.83 -24.37
N LEU A 268 20.09 10.34 -23.13
CA LEU A 268 19.23 11.48 -22.82
C LEU A 268 19.60 12.72 -23.66
N ASN A 269 20.90 13.06 -23.72
CA ASN A 269 21.39 14.20 -24.50
C ASN A 269 21.07 14.05 -25.99
N LYS A 270 21.25 12.85 -26.55
CA LYS A 270 20.93 12.55 -27.97
C LYS A 270 19.45 12.78 -28.27
N HIS A 271 18.56 12.45 -27.33
CA HIS A 271 17.11 12.64 -27.45
C HIS A 271 16.64 14.03 -26.98
N LYS A 272 17.55 14.94 -26.61
CA LYS A 272 17.26 16.30 -26.11
C LYS A 272 16.33 16.29 -24.88
N ILE A 273 16.40 15.23 -24.05
CA ILE A 273 15.65 15.12 -22.81
C ILE A 273 16.50 15.74 -21.71
N TYR A 274 16.32 17.05 -21.50
CA TYR A 274 16.96 17.80 -20.43
C TYR A 274 16.00 17.81 -19.24
N LYS A 275 16.25 16.99 -18.24
CA LYS A 275 15.53 17.00 -16.97
C LYS A 275 16.45 17.41 -15.83
#